data_548b3fadd1329a97680a86060cf35ed7
#
_entry.id   548b3fadd1329a97680a86060cf35ed7
#
_cell.length_a   1.000
_cell.length_b   1.000
_cell.length_c   1.000
_cell.angle_alpha   90.00
_cell.angle_beta   90.00
_cell.angle_gamma   90.00
#
_symmetry.space_group_name_H-M   'P 1'
#
loop_
_entity.id
_entity.type
_entity.pdbx_description
1 polymer ?
#
loop_
_entity_poly.entity_id
_entity_poly.type
_entity_poly.pdbx_seq_one_letter_code
_entity_poly.pdbx_strand_id
1 'polypeptide(L)' 'MKILGLDSSGIVASVAIVEDENLIAEYTVNYKKTHSQTLLPMLDELVKMTELDLDTIDAIAVA' A
#
# COMPACT_ATOMS: atom_id res chain seq x y z
N MET A 1 -3.59 -13.42 9.01
CA MET A 1 -3.86 -13.02 7.61
C MET A 1 -3.21 -11.70 7.32
N LYS A 2 -2.50 -11.60 6.23
CA LYS A 2 -1.82 -10.37 5.82
C LYS A 2 -2.53 -9.77 4.62
N ILE A 3 -2.92 -8.51 4.72
CA ILE A 3 -3.69 -7.82 3.71
C ILE A 3 -2.92 -6.59 3.23
N LEU A 4 -2.80 -6.47 1.91
CA LEU A 4 -2.27 -5.27 1.28
C LEU A 4 -3.45 -4.40 0.85
N GLY A 5 -3.55 -3.20 1.41
CA GLY A 5 -4.60 -2.26 1.07
C GLY A 5 -4.11 -1.16 0.15
N LEU A 6 -4.86 -0.90 -0.90
CA LEU A 6 -4.58 0.18 -1.85
C LEU A 6 -5.79 1.11 -1.89
N ASP A 7 -5.55 2.38 -1.65
CA ASP A 7 -6.61 3.39 -1.65
C ASP A 7 -6.16 4.58 -2.47
N SER A 8 -7.03 5.03 -3.36
CA SER A 8 -6.76 6.20 -4.16
C SER A 8 -8.04 6.99 -4.36
N SER A 9 -8.07 8.23 -3.90
CA SER A 9 -9.23 9.10 -4.05
C SER A 9 -8.74 10.53 -4.31
N GLY A 10 -9.16 11.10 -5.44
CA GLY A 10 -8.77 12.46 -5.79
C GLY A 10 -7.27 12.58 -5.90
N ILE A 11 -6.68 13.40 -5.03
CA ILE A 11 -5.24 13.67 -5.02
C ILE A 11 -4.49 12.86 -3.98
N VAL A 12 -5.19 11.98 -3.25
CA VAL A 12 -4.58 11.18 -2.20
C VAL A 12 -4.43 9.74 -2.67
N ALA A 13 -3.25 9.18 -2.47
CA ALA A 13 -2.97 7.77 -2.73
C ALA A 13 -2.33 7.17 -1.48
N SER A 14 -2.76 5.99 -1.08
CA SER A 14 -2.17 5.32 0.07
C SER A 14 -2.05 3.81 -0.15
N VAL A 15 -1.01 3.26 0.49
CA VAL A 15 -0.74 1.82 0.51
C VAL A 15 -0.55 1.43 1.97
N ALA A 16 -1.18 0.35 2.39
CA ALA A 16 -1.07 -0.11 3.77
C ALA A 16 -0.91 -1.63 3.82
N ILE A 17 -0.20 -2.10 4.84
CA ILE A 17 -0.05 -3.51 5.12
C ILE A 17 -0.62 -3.78 6.51
N VAL A 18 -1.60 -4.67 6.57
CA VAL A 18 -2.26 -5.06 7.83
C VAL A 18 -2.08 -6.55 8.03
N GLU A 19 -1.69 -6.96 9.23
CA GLU A 19 -1.58 -8.36 9.61
C GLU A 19 -2.33 -8.59 10.91
N ASP A 20 -3.34 -9.47 10.88
CA ASP A 20 -4.12 -9.87 12.05
C ASP A 20 -4.63 -8.66 12.85
N GLU A 21 -5.23 -7.69 12.16
CA GLU A 21 -5.78 -6.46 12.70
C GLU A 21 -4.73 -5.45 13.17
N ASN A 22 -3.45 -5.73 12.96
CA ASN A 22 -2.39 -4.78 13.28
C ASN A 22 -1.88 -4.12 12.02
N LEU A 23 -1.83 -2.79 12.04
CA LEU A 23 -1.22 -2.04 10.95
C LEU A 23 0.30 -2.15 11.04
N ILE A 24 0.90 -2.80 10.04
CA ILE A 24 2.35 -2.96 10.00
C ILE A 24 3.01 -1.71 9.43
N ALA A 25 2.47 -1.19 8.32
CA ALA A 25 3.05 -0.04 7.66
C ALA A 25 2.00 0.64 6.79
N GLU A 26 2.17 1.94 6.60
CA GLU A 26 1.31 2.75 5.75
C GLU A 26 2.14 3.82 5.08
N TYR A 27 1.83 4.07 3.81
CA TYR A 27 2.45 5.13 3.04
C TYR A 27 1.33 5.92 2.35
N THR A 28 1.23 7.20 2.66
CA THR A 28 0.19 8.07 2.11
C THR A 28 0.83 9.29 1.47
N VAL A 29 0.39 9.59 0.25
CA VAL A 29 0.89 10.75 -0.50
C VAL A 29 -0.31 11.58 -0.96
N ASN A 30 -0.24 12.86 -0.73
CA ASN A 30 -1.21 13.84 -1.19
C ASN A 30 -0.56 14.61 -2.36
N TYR A 31 -0.79 14.16 -3.59
CA TYR A 31 -0.11 14.72 -4.75
C TYR A 31 -0.98 14.58 -6.01
N LYS A 32 -0.87 15.56 -6.91
CA LYS A 32 -1.73 15.68 -8.09
C LYS A 32 -1.26 14.87 -9.30
N LYS A 33 -0.66 13.72 -9.10
CA LYS A 33 -0.31 12.82 -10.19
C LYS A 33 -1.36 11.73 -10.34
N THR A 34 -1.37 11.07 -11.51
CA THR A 34 -2.26 9.93 -11.68
C THR A 34 -1.88 8.82 -10.72
N HIS A 35 -2.87 8.06 -10.26
CA HIS A 35 -2.64 7.01 -9.28
C HIS A 35 -1.71 5.93 -9.80
N SER A 36 -1.78 5.61 -11.09
CA SER A 36 -0.88 4.63 -11.69
C SER A 36 0.58 5.05 -11.64
N GLN A 37 0.84 6.36 -11.64
CA GLN A 37 2.20 6.89 -11.52
C GLN A 37 2.68 6.98 -10.07
N THR A 38 1.77 6.91 -9.12
CA THR A 38 2.07 7.12 -7.71
C THR A 38 2.03 5.83 -6.90
N LEU A 39 1.00 5.00 -7.09
CA LEU A 39 0.79 3.81 -6.27
C LEU A 39 1.88 2.75 -6.45
N LEU A 40 2.29 2.48 -7.67
CA LEU A 40 3.30 1.44 -7.91
C LEU A 40 4.65 1.78 -7.29
N PRO A 41 5.18 3.02 -7.45
CA PRO A 41 6.39 3.40 -6.76
C PRO A 41 6.25 3.38 -5.23
N MET A 42 5.08 3.77 -4.71
CA MET A 42 4.82 3.73 -3.27
C MET A 42 4.83 2.30 -2.75
N LEU A 43 4.20 1.39 -3.47
CA LEU A 43 4.18 -0.01 -3.09
C LEU A 43 5.60 -0.60 -3.09
N ASP A 44 6.38 -0.31 -4.12
CA ASP A 44 7.75 -0.78 -4.23
C ASP A 44 8.58 -0.28 -3.05
N GLU A 45 8.46 0.99 -2.71
CA GLU A 45 9.17 1.58 -1.57
C GLU A 45 8.75 0.93 -0.25
N LEU A 46 7.45 0.75 -0.05
CA LEU A 46 6.93 0.15 1.18
C LEU A 46 7.43 -1.29 1.33
N VAL A 47 7.43 -2.06 0.25
CA VAL A 47 7.92 -3.43 0.25
C VAL A 47 9.40 -3.47 0.63
N LYS A 48 10.20 -2.57 0.10
CA LYS A 48 11.62 -2.50 0.41
C LYS A 48 11.87 -2.09 1.86
N MET A 49 11.15 -1.09 2.35
CA MET A 49 11.33 -0.57 3.70
C MET A 49 10.93 -1.57 4.77
N THR A 50 9.91 -2.37 4.50
CA THR A 50 9.39 -3.35 5.47
C THR A 50 9.99 -4.74 5.27
N GLU A 51 10.81 -4.93 4.23
CA GLU A 51 11.34 -6.24 3.86
C GLU A 51 10.21 -7.26 3.64
N LEU A 52 9.09 -6.78 3.12
CA LEU A 52 7.91 -7.61 2.92
C LEU A 52 8.13 -8.64 1.83
N ASP A 53 7.77 -9.89 2.12
CA ASP A 53 7.71 -10.94 1.12
C ASP A 53 6.29 -10.95 0.54
N LEU A 54 6.16 -10.57 -0.73
CA LEU A 54 4.86 -10.50 -1.38
C LEU A 54 4.14 -11.84 -1.44
N ASP A 55 4.88 -12.95 -1.37
CA ASP A 55 4.27 -14.28 -1.34
C ASP A 55 3.50 -14.55 -0.05
N THR A 56 3.71 -13.74 0.99
CA THR A 56 3.00 -13.88 2.26
C THR A 56 1.69 -13.11 2.31
N ILE A 57 1.39 -12.33 1.27
CA ILE A 57 0.13 -11.56 1.22
C ILE A 57 -1.03 -12.51 0.92
N ASP A 58 -2.04 -12.50 1.78
CA ASP A 58 -3.21 -13.36 1.66
C ASP A 58 -4.33 -12.72 0.83
N ALA A 59 -4.43 -11.40 0.85
CA ALA A 59 -5.48 -10.70 0.15
C ALA A 59 -5.05 -9.29 -0.21
N ILE A 60 -5.65 -8.75 -1.27
CA ILE A 60 -5.45 -7.37 -1.70
C ILE A 60 -6.80 -6.66 -1.65
N ALA A 61 -6.88 -5.57 -0.91
CA ALA A 61 -8.08 -4.75 -0.83
C ALA A 61 -7.85 -3.45 -1.60
N VAL A 62 -8.77 -3.11 -2.47
CA VAL A 62 -8.72 -1.89 -3.28
C VAL A 62 -9.97 -1.06 -3.02
N ALA A 63 -9.75 0.20 -2.71
CA ALA A 63 -10.85 1.13 -2.47
C ALA A 63 -10.83 2.27 -3.49
#